data_64a3ebcbb48a201dcfe2e4166b8894d9
#
_entry.id   64a3ebcbb48a201dcfe2e4166b8894d9
#
_cell.length_a   1.000
_cell.length_b   1.000
_cell.length_c   1.000
_cell.angle_alpha   90.00
_cell.angle_beta   90.00
_cell.angle_gamma   90.00
#
_symmetry.space_group_name_H-M   'P 1'
#
loop_
_entity.id
_entity.type
_entity.pdbx_description
1 polymer ?
#
loop_
_entity_poly.entity_id
_entity_poly.type
_entity_poly.pdbx_seq_one_letter_code
_entity_poly.pdbx_strand_id
1 'polypeptide(L)'
;MTEWSVTEPRKLPLTDPVTRLQIRVVNGTVNVVGTDESSARLEISEIEGPPLIVSQEGSTLTVSYEDLHWKGILKWLDPKGHRRRAVVSVAVPAGADVEVGVVGAEAVISGIRGRTEVRGVTGDTTLVKLSGPVRAETVSGNLEAQSVTGALRVNSVTGDVTVFEGAGTAVKAETVSGDMVVDLDPAAGLDGPPADIRLTSVSGEVAIRLPHPADATVEASTTSGGVSNAFEDLRVGGQWGTKSITGTLGAGRGTVRATTVSGSIALLRRPEPEPEPDGDGWTATPSASGKAL
;
A
#
# COMPACT_ATOMS: atom_id res chain seq x y z
N MET A 1 24.79 2.46 -22.38
CA MET A 1 24.31 3.47 -21.42
C MET A 1 23.77 4.65 -22.22
N THR A 2 22.51 4.96 -22.02
CA THR A 2 21.86 6.11 -22.66
C THR A 2 21.40 7.03 -21.54
N GLU A 3 21.67 8.33 -21.69
CA GLU A 3 21.36 9.33 -20.67
C GLU A 3 20.70 10.55 -21.30
N TRP A 4 19.70 11.08 -20.63
CA TRP A 4 18.99 12.29 -21.00
C TRP A 4 18.95 13.25 -19.81
N SER A 5 19.33 14.49 -20.04
CA SER A 5 19.14 15.60 -19.11
C SER A 5 17.85 16.33 -19.47
N VAL A 6 16.85 16.28 -18.59
CA VAL A 6 15.51 16.81 -18.85
C VAL A 6 15.32 18.10 -18.05
N THR A 7 15.05 19.20 -18.74
CA THR A 7 14.83 20.53 -18.18
C THR A 7 13.43 21.09 -18.45
N GLU A 8 12.67 20.41 -19.31
CA GLU A 8 11.32 20.79 -19.73
C GLU A 8 10.43 19.54 -19.87
N PRO A 9 9.11 19.66 -19.88
CA PRO A 9 8.21 18.55 -20.07
C PRO A 9 8.57 17.70 -21.29
N ARG A 10 8.68 16.38 -21.10
CA ARG A 10 9.13 15.46 -22.14
C ARG A 10 8.56 14.07 -21.99
N LYS A 11 8.28 13.44 -23.15
CA LYS A 11 7.93 12.01 -23.24
C LYS A 11 9.11 11.25 -23.85
N LEU A 12 9.50 10.17 -23.19
CA LEU A 12 10.62 9.32 -23.59
C LEU A 12 10.10 7.89 -23.78
N PRO A 13 9.95 7.43 -25.03
CA PRO A 13 9.75 6.01 -25.29
C PRO A 13 11.09 5.27 -25.09
N LEU A 14 11.08 4.23 -24.27
CA LEU A 14 12.26 3.42 -23.99
C LEU A 14 12.10 2.09 -24.72
N THR A 15 12.97 1.84 -25.67
CA THR A 15 12.88 0.65 -26.54
C THR A 15 13.52 -0.59 -25.92
N ASP A 16 14.52 -0.38 -25.06
CA ASP A 16 15.21 -1.48 -24.39
C ASP A 16 14.38 -2.03 -23.23
N PRO A 17 14.40 -3.34 -22.97
CA PRO A 17 13.65 -3.95 -21.89
C PRO A 17 14.04 -3.37 -20.51
N VAL A 18 13.04 -3.08 -19.68
CA VAL A 18 13.24 -2.59 -18.32
C VAL A 18 12.79 -3.67 -17.33
N THR A 19 13.73 -4.16 -16.51
CA THR A 19 13.46 -5.10 -15.42
C THR A 19 13.62 -4.48 -14.03
N ARG A 20 14.21 -3.29 -13.98
CA ARG A 20 14.36 -2.51 -12.75
C ARG A 20 14.14 -1.04 -13.00
N LEU A 21 13.30 -0.43 -12.17
CA LEU A 21 13.05 1.01 -12.16
C LEU A 21 13.52 1.62 -10.83
N GLN A 22 14.28 2.70 -10.92
CA GLN A 22 14.72 3.48 -9.76
C GLN A 22 14.34 4.94 -9.97
N ILE A 23 13.50 5.49 -9.09
CA ILE A 23 13.07 6.89 -9.14
C ILE A 23 13.48 7.60 -7.85
N ARG A 24 14.03 8.82 -7.96
CA ARG A 24 14.36 9.68 -6.83
C ARG A 24 13.94 11.11 -7.14
N VAL A 25 12.90 11.56 -6.47
CA VAL A 25 12.31 12.89 -6.66
C VAL A 25 12.20 13.60 -5.32
N VAL A 26 12.39 14.93 -5.31
CA VAL A 26 12.30 15.71 -4.07
C VAL A 26 10.85 16.07 -3.78
N ASN A 27 10.21 16.85 -4.62
CA ASN A 27 8.80 17.20 -4.49
C ASN A 27 8.06 16.98 -5.82
N GLY A 28 6.75 16.93 -5.77
CA GLY A 28 5.87 16.71 -6.90
C GLY A 28 5.09 15.42 -6.80
N THR A 29 5.01 14.68 -7.89
CA THR A 29 4.25 13.41 -7.94
C THR A 29 5.01 12.38 -8.75
N VAL A 30 5.04 11.15 -8.26
CA VAL A 30 5.60 9.99 -8.93
C VAL A 30 4.49 8.97 -9.15
N ASN A 31 4.15 8.71 -10.41
CA ASN A 31 3.19 7.68 -10.81
C ASN A 31 3.90 6.53 -11.50
N VAL A 32 3.78 5.32 -10.97
CA VAL A 32 4.32 4.10 -11.58
C VAL A 32 3.18 3.14 -11.88
N VAL A 33 3.09 2.70 -13.12
CA VAL A 33 2.04 1.77 -13.58
C VAL A 33 2.69 0.54 -14.20
N GLY A 34 2.36 -0.63 -13.67
CA GLY A 34 2.71 -1.91 -14.27
C GLY A 34 1.83 -2.20 -15.49
N THR A 35 2.46 -2.58 -16.60
CA THR A 35 1.78 -2.93 -17.84
C THR A 35 2.20 -4.31 -18.33
N ASP A 36 1.43 -4.88 -19.25
CA ASP A 36 1.80 -6.16 -19.91
C ASP A 36 2.73 -5.93 -21.11
N GLU A 37 3.07 -4.68 -21.41
CA GLU A 37 4.06 -4.34 -22.44
C GLU A 37 5.47 -4.64 -21.94
N SER A 38 6.35 -5.05 -22.85
CA SER A 38 7.77 -5.32 -22.54
C SER A 38 8.64 -4.06 -22.48
N SER A 39 8.18 -2.95 -23.05
CA SER A 39 8.86 -1.66 -23.10
C SER A 39 8.34 -0.72 -22.02
N ALA A 40 9.20 0.19 -21.57
CA ALA A 40 8.81 1.24 -20.65
C ALA A 40 8.50 2.55 -21.39
N ARG A 41 7.66 3.37 -20.78
CA ARG A 41 7.38 4.75 -21.22
C ARG A 41 7.52 5.68 -20.03
N LEU A 42 8.25 6.75 -20.21
CA LEU A 42 8.44 7.78 -19.23
C LEU A 42 7.85 9.09 -19.74
N GLU A 43 7.07 9.73 -18.92
CA GLU A 43 6.57 11.08 -19.14
C GLU A 43 6.92 11.97 -17.94
N ILE A 44 7.58 13.07 -18.21
CA ILE A 44 7.81 14.16 -17.25
C ILE A 44 6.91 15.29 -17.72
N SER A 45 5.83 15.58 -16.98
CA SER A 45 4.82 16.57 -17.36
C SER A 45 5.06 17.94 -16.72
N GLU A 46 5.81 17.98 -15.63
CA GLU A 46 6.18 19.19 -14.92
C GLU A 46 7.60 19.03 -14.37
N ILE A 47 8.41 20.07 -14.47
CA ILE A 47 9.74 20.11 -13.87
C ILE A 47 10.10 21.54 -13.48
N GLU A 48 10.53 21.73 -12.24
CA GLU A 48 11.04 22.98 -11.70
C GLU A 48 12.36 22.73 -10.98
N GLY A 49 13.36 23.57 -11.25
CA GLY A 49 14.68 23.50 -10.61
C GLY A 49 15.75 22.88 -11.51
N PRO A 50 16.71 22.13 -10.96
CA PRO A 50 17.79 21.52 -11.75
C PRO A 50 17.26 20.41 -12.65
N PRO A 51 18.03 20.05 -13.70
CA PRO A 51 17.66 18.98 -14.61
C PRO A 51 17.43 17.65 -13.91
N LEU A 52 16.41 16.92 -14.36
CA LEU A 52 16.20 15.53 -13.98
C LEU A 52 17.00 14.64 -14.95
N ILE A 53 17.84 13.80 -14.40
CA ILE A 53 18.66 12.87 -15.19
C ILE A 53 17.89 11.56 -15.33
N VAL A 54 17.65 11.18 -16.56
CA VAL A 54 17.10 9.88 -16.92
C VAL A 54 18.21 9.08 -17.55
N SER A 55 18.54 7.94 -16.99
CA SER A 55 19.58 7.06 -17.54
C SER A 55 19.06 5.62 -17.65
N GLN A 56 19.45 4.97 -18.73
CA GLN A 56 19.23 3.54 -18.90
C GLN A 56 20.56 2.82 -19.04
N GLU A 57 20.82 1.92 -18.09
CA GLU A 57 21.99 1.07 -18.06
C GLU A 57 21.57 -0.40 -18.05
N GLY A 58 21.77 -1.07 -19.19
CA GLY A 58 21.21 -2.40 -19.40
C GLY A 58 19.68 -2.38 -19.25
N SER A 59 19.15 -3.18 -18.35
CA SER A 59 17.72 -3.27 -18.07
C SER A 59 17.26 -2.41 -16.86
N THR A 60 18.13 -1.54 -16.36
CA THR A 60 17.82 -0.63 -15.24
C THR A 60 17.55 0.77 -15.78
N LEU A 61 16.35 1.28 -15.48
CA LEU A 61 15.95 2.66 -15.74
C LEU A 61 16.07 3.46 -14.44
N THR A 62 16.83 4.54 -14.47
CA THR A 62 17.00 5.45 -13.34
C THR A 62 16.49 6.84 -13.68
N VAL A 63 15.69 7.44 -12.80
CA VAL A 63 15.18 8.81 -12.91
C VAL A 63 15.54 9.53 -11.61
N SER A 64 16.48 10.46 -11.63
CA SER A 64 16.95 11.13 -10.41
C SER A 64 17.56 12.49 -10.70
N TYR A 65 17.71 13.33 -9.69
CA TYR A 65 18.60 14.47 -9.77
C TYR A 65 20.06 14.01 -9.60
N GLU A 66 21.00 14.70 -10.24
CA GLU A 66 22.43 14.33 -10.29
C GLU A 66 23.07 14.18 -8.90
N ASP A 67 22.64 14.99 -7.94
CA ASP A 67 23.18 15.02 -6.56
C ASP A 67 22.46 14.07 -5.58
N LEU A 68 21.40 13.37 -6.00
CA LEU A 68 20.67 12.43 -5.17
C LEU A 68 21.25 11.00 -5.27
N HIS A 69 22.32 10.74 -4.54
CA HIS A 69 22.90 9.42 -4.43
C HIS A 69 22.24 8.62 -3.28
N TRP A 70 21.99 7.32 -3.52
CA TRP A 70 21.29 6.42 -2.58
C TRP A 70 21.90 6.36 -1.15
N LYS A 71 23.18 6.66 -0.99
CA LYS A 71 23.89 6.50 0.30
C LYS A 71 23.77 7.70 1.27
N GLY A 72 22.85 8.62 1.06
CA GLY A 72 22.78 9.82 1.90
C GLY A 72 21.40 10.45 2.02
N ILE A 73 20.38 9.73 2.51
CA ILE A 73 19.03 10.25 2.75
C ILE A 73 19.05 11.59 3.56
N LEU A 74 19.94 11.73 4.52
CA LEU A 74 20.08 12.95 5.31
C LEU A 74 20.57 14.17 4.51
N LYS A 75 21.24 13.97 3.37
CA LYS A 75 21.62 15.07 2.46
C LYS A 75 20.45 15.58 1.62
N TRP A 76 19.36 14.86 1.57
CA TRP A 76 18.15 15.27 0.83
C TRP A 76 17.39 16.38 1.57
N LEU A 77 17.64 16.56 2.85
CA LEU A 77 17.05 17.60 3.70
C LEU A 77 17.71 18.99 3.54
N ASP A 78 18.60 19.19 2.55
CA ASP A 78 19.22 20.48 2.29
C ASP A 78 18.13 21.52 1.93
N PRO A 79 18.11 22.71 2.57
CA PRO A 79 17.17 23.79 2.28
C PRO A 79 17.13 24.23 0.80
N LYS A 80 18.18 24.01 0.04
CA LYS A 80 18.21 24.26 -1.42
C LYS A 80 17.35 23.27 -2.22
N GLY A 81 16.95 22.15 -1.65
CA GLY A 81 16.07 21.15 -2.25
C GLY A 81 14.63 21.60 -2.44
N HIS A 82 14.16 22.61 -1.70
CA HIS A 82 12.75 23.06 -1.70
C HIS A 82 12.22 23.60 -3.04
N ARG A 83 13.10 23.91 -3.98
CA ARG A 83 12.72 24.40 -5.32
C ARG A 83 12.76 23.32 -6.39
N ARG A 84 12.83 22.05 -6.01
CA ARG A 84 12.86 20.90 -6.96
C ARG A 84 11.50 20.27 -6.97
N ARG A 85 10.79 20.40 -8.07
CA ARG A 85 9.48 19.79 -8.27
C ARG A 85 9.48 19.07 -9.60
N ALA A 86 8.98 17.85 -9.63
CA ALA A 86 8.78 17.12 -10.87
C ALA A 86 7.51 16.25 -10.79
N VAL A 87 6.77 16.18 -11.88
CA VAL A 87 5.68 15.23 -12.06
C VAL A 87 6.15 14.18 -13.05
N VAL A 88 6.36 12.97 -12.54
CA VAL A 88 6.96 11.86 -13.27
C VAL A 88 5.96 10.72 -13.36
N SER A 89 5.61 10.30 -14.57
CA SER A 89 4.75 9.14 -14.81
C SER A 89 5.53 8.09 -15.60
N VAL A 90 5.59 6.88 -15.10
CA VAL A 90 6.33 5.77 -15.72
C VAL A 90 5.44 4.55 -15.85
N ALA A 91 5.30 4.07 -17.09
CA ALA A 91 4.75 2.75 -17.35
C ALA A 91 5.92 1.76 -17.53
N VAL A 92 5.92 0.66 -16.80
CA VAL A 92 6.95 -0.39 -16.88
C VAL A 92 6.31 -1.77 -16.99
N PRO A 93 7.05 -2.78 -17.46
CA PRO A 93 6.57 -4.16 -17.39
C PRO A 93 6.16 -4.50 -15.95
N ALA A 94 4.98 -5.08 -15.75
CA ALA A 94 4.47 -5.40 -14.42
C ALA A 94 5.40 -6.32 -13.59
N GLY A 95 6.25 -7.11 -14.24
CA GLY A 95 7.27 -7.95 -13.59
C GLY A 95 8.52 -7.22 -13.15
N ALA A 96 8.66 -5.93 -13.42
CA ALA A 96 9.85 -5.16 -13.06
C ALA A 96 9.92 -4.92 -11.54
N ASP A 97 11.14 -4.89 -11.01
CA ASP A 97 11.42 -4.42 -9.65
C ASP A 97 11.38 -2.88 -9.64
N VAL A 98 10.63 -2.32 -8.69
CA VAL A 98 10.41 -0.87 -8.58
C VAL A 98 10.94 -0.34 -7.25
N GLU A 99 11.76 0.70 -7.33
CA GLU A 99 12.34 1.39 -6.18
C GLU A 99 12.07 2.89 -6.31
N VAL A 100 11.30 3.44 -5.37
CA VAL A 100 10.91 4.86 -5.35
C VAL A 100 11.39 5.52 -4.07
N GLY A 101 12.17 6.59 -4.22
CA GLY A 101 12.61 7.45 -3.13
C GLY A 101 12.05 8.86 -3.30
N VAL A 102 11.30 9.35 -2.31
CA VAL A 102 10.71 10.69 -2.33
C VAL A 102 11.01 11.45 -1.04
N VAL A 103 11.15 12.77 -1.14
CA VAL A 103 11.30 13.61 0.07
C VAL A 103 9.96 14.18 0.47
N GLY A 104 9.33 14.96 -0.38
CA GLY A 104 8.03 15.59 -0.17
C GLY A 104 7.07 15.36 -1.34
N ALA A 105 7.37 14.40 -2.22
CA ALA A 105 6.52 14.05 -3.33
C ALA A 105 5.50 12.98 -2.92
N GLU A 106 4.35 13.03 -3.54
CA GLU A 106 3.37 11.97 -3.53
C GLU A 106 3.83 10.81 -4.42
N ALA A 107 3.64 9.56 -3.99
CA ALA A 107 3.97 8.38 -4.77
C ALA A 107 2.76 7.48 -4.96
N VAL A 108 2.42 7.18 -6.21
CA VAL A 108 1.35 6.24 -6.57
C VAL A 108 1.96 5.10 -7.39
N ILE A 109 1.84 3.87 -6.91
CA ILE A 109 2.39 2.69 -7.59
C ILE A 109 1.30 1.66 -7.77
N SER A 110 1.09 1.23 -8.99
CA SER A 110 -0.01 0.32 -9.31
C SER A 110 0.39 -0.81 -10.26
N GLY A 111 -0.22 -2.00 -10.08
CA GLY A 111 -0.14 -3.12 -11.02
C GLY A 111 1.21 -3.82 -11.11
N ILE A 112 2.09 -3.69 -10.11
CA ILE A 112 3.42 -4.30 -10.12
C ILE A 112 3.37 -5.71 -9.50
N ARG A 113 3.98 -6.67 -10.20
CA ARG A 113 4.15 -8.07 -9.77
C ARG A 113 5.57 -8.36 -9.26
N GLY A 114 6.54 -7.52 -9.61
CA GLY A 114 7.90 -7.54 -9.07
C GLY A 114 7.99 -6.97 -7.67
N ARG A 115 9.20 -6.92 -7.12
CA ARG A 115 9.44 -6.28 -5.82
C ARG A 115 9.18 -4.78 -5.90
N THR A 116 8.48 -4.26 -4.91
CA THR A 116 8.26 -2.80 -4.77
C THR A 116 8.87 -2.30 -3.47
N GLU A 117 9.74 -1.32 -3.56
CA GLU A 117 10.34 -0.64 -2.41
C GLU A 117 10.10 0.86 -2.49
N VAL A 118 9.48 1.44 -1.45
CA VAL A 118 9.19 2.87 -1.37
C VAL A 118 9.83 3.45 -0.12
N ARG A 119 10.52 4.56 -0.26
CA ARG A 119 11.07 5.33 0.86
C ARG A 119 10.64 6.78 0.75
N GLY A 120 9.86 7.23 1.72
CA GLY A 120 9.36 8.61 1.84
C GLY A 120 9.90 9.33 3.06
N VAL A 121 10.02 10.65 2.98
CA VAL A 121 10.24 11.47 4.18
C VAL A 121 8.94 12.14 4.57
N THR A 122 8.34 12.91 3.65
CA THR A 122 7.02 13.52 3.79
C THR A 122 6.27 13.33 2.48
N GLY A 123 5.01 13.19 2.50
CA GLY A 123 4.21 12.93 1.30
C GLY A 123 3.57 11.55 1.36
N ASP A 124 2.40 11.48 0.80
CA ASP A 124 1.58 10.29 0.87
C ASP A 124 2.00 9.24 -0.16
N THR A 125 1.81 7.98 0.20
CA THR A 125 2.11 6.84 -0.66
C THR A 125 0.88 5.99 -0.85
N THR A 126 0.50 5.78 -2.11
CA THR A 126 -0.62 4.91 -2.49
C THR A 126 -0.11 3.73 -3.30
N LEU A 127 -0.43 2.53 -2.84
CA LEU A 127 -0.02 1.25 -3.41
C LEU A 127 -1.27 0.48 -3.86
N VAL A 128 -1.39 0.16 -5.14
CA VAL A 128 -2.62 -0.46 -5.67
C VAL A 128 -2.32 -1.70 -6.48
N LYS A 129 -3.00 -2.82 -6.18
CA LYS A 129 -2.91 -4.08 -6.94
C LYS A 129 -1.47 -4.57 -7.11
N LEU A 130 -0.72 -4.66 -6.02
CA LEU A 130 0.64 -5.18 -6.01
C LEU A 130 0.63 -6.65 -5.58
N SER A 131 1.26 -7.53 -6.35
CA SER A 131 1.31 -8.96 -6.02
C SER A 131 2.69 -9.48 -5.64
N GLY A 132 3.74 -8.72 -5.90
CA GLY A 132 5.09 -9.00 -5.40
C GLY A 132 5.32 -8.53 -3.95
N PRO A 133 6.51 -8.80 -3.38
CA PRO A 133 6.87 -8.31 -2.05
C PRO A 133 6.94 -6.79 -2.04
N VAL A 134 6.31 -6.17 -1.04
CA VAL A 134 6.25 -4.71 -0.86
C VAL A 134 6.93 -4.31 0.44
N ARG A 135 7.81 -3.33 0.37
CA ARG A 135 8.42 -2.66 1.52
C ARG A 135 8.22 -1.16 1.40
N ALA A 136 7.59 -0.56 2.39
CA ALA A 136 7.40 0.89 2.46
C ALA A 136 7.98 1.43 3.77
N GLU A 137 8.77 2.49 3.67
CA GLU A 137 9.36 3.19 4.80
C GLU A 137 9.03 4.68 4.66
N THR A 138 8.40 5.26 5.68
CA THR A 138 8.08 6.69 5.69
C THR A 138 8.43 7.30 7.04
N VAL A 139 8.77 8.58 7.03
CA VAL A 139 8.96 9.32 8.28
C VAL A 139 7.66 10.04 8.65
N SER A 140 7.04 10.73 7.69
CA SER A 140 5.82 11.49 7.91
C SER A 140 5.02 11.55 6.60
N GLY A 141 3.87 11.04 6.60
CA GLY A 141 3.00 10.88 5.43
C GLY A 141 2.17 9.62 5.56
N ASN A 142 1.01 9.62 4.98
CA ASN A 142 0.09 8.51 5.06
C ASN A 142 0.46 7.44 4.02
N LEU A 143 0.20 6.20 4.37
CA LEU A 143 0.36 5.08 3.45
C LEU A 143 -0.98 4.38 3.28
N GLU A 144 -1.42 4.31 2.03
CA GLU A 144 -2.60 3.56 1.64
C GLU A 144 -2.20 2.38 0.74
N ALA A 145 -2.60 1.18 1.10
CA ALA A 145 -2.37 -0.03 0.33
C ALA A 145 -3.71 -0.71 0.01
N GLN A 146 -4.05 -0.77 -1.28
CA GLN A 146 -5.28 -1.38 -1.75
C GLN A 146 -5.01 -2.61 -2.61
N SER A 147 -5.70 -3.71 -2.33
CA SER A 147 -5.62 -4.97 -3.10
C SER A 147 -4.17 -5.48 -3.24
N VAL A 148 -3.39 -5.38 -2.16
CA VAL A 148 -2.03 -5.93 -2.11
C VAL A 148 -2.11 -7.40 -1.72
N THR A 149 -1.67 -8.29 -2.63
CA THR A 149 -1.70 -9.74 -2.43
C THR A 149 -0.34 -10.33 -2.07
N GLY A 150 0.73 -9.57 -2.26
CA GLY A 150 2.08 -9.93 -1.82
C GLY A 150 2.31 -9.67 -0.32
N ALA A 151 3.48 -10.10 0.19
CA ALA A 151 3.88 -9.76 1.55
C ALA A 151 4.13 -8.25 1.67
N LEU A 152 3.43 -7.60 2.60
CA LEU A 152 3.52 -6.16 2.85
C LEU A 152 4.28 -5.88 4.15
N ARG A 153 5.32 -5.07 4.07
CA ARG A 153 6.04 -4.56 5.24
C ARG A 153 6.06 -3.03 5.22
N VAL A 154 5.55 -2.43 6.28
CA VAL A 154 5.48 -0.98 6.46
C VAL A 154 6.22 -0.57 7.72
N ASN A 155 7.05 0.46 7.63
CA ASN A 155 7.63 1.14 8.78
C ASN A 155 7.33 2.63 8.65
N SER A 156 6.63 3.20 9.63
CA SER A 156 6.31 4.62 9.71
C SER A 156 6.79 5.21 11.04
N VAL A 157 7.13 6.49 11.05
CA VAL A 157 7.35 7.21 12.31
C VAL A 157 6.09 7.97 12.69
N THR A 158 5.56 8.78 11.78
CA THR A 158 4.31 9.50 11.96
C THR A 158 3.49 9.43 10.67
N GLY A 159 2.22 9.26 10.77
CA GLY A 159 1.32 9.09 9.64
C GLY A 159 0.54 7.79 9.71
N ASP A 160 -0.61 7.80 9.11
CA ASP A 160 -1.54 6.70 9.18
C ASP A 160 -1.21 5.62 8.14
N VAL A 161 -1.46 4.38 8.51
CA VAL A 161 -1.28 3.22 7.64
C VAL A 161 -2.63 2.55 7.43
N THR A 162 -3.10 2.56 6.20
CA THR A 162 -4.37 1.96 5.84
C THR A 162 -4.18 0.86 4.80
N VAL A 163 -4.68 -0.33 5.09
CA VAL A 163 -4.65 -1.49 4.18
C VAL A 163 -6.08 -1.92 3.91
N PHE A 164 -6.50 -1.85 2.65
CA PHE A 164 -7.82 -2.27 2.20
C PHE A 164 -7.73 -3.50 1.29
N GLU A 165 -8.68 -4.40 1.42
CA GLU A 165 -8.76 -5.59 0.56
C GLU A 165 -7.41 -6.34 0.51
N GLY A 166 -6.71 -6.36 1.64
CA GLY A 166 -5.47 -7.10 1.75
C GLY A 166 -5.74 -8.60 1.70
N ALA A 167 -5.41 -9.24 0.59
CA ALA A 167 -5.45 -10.71 0.44
C ALA A 167 -4.06 -11.33 0.64
N GLY A 168 -3.09 -10.52 1.09
CA GLY A 168 -1.72 -10.94 1.29
C GLY A 168 -1.57 -11.92 2.45
N THR A 169 -0.66 -12.86 2.30
CA THR A 169 -0.34 -13.86 3.32
C THR A 169 0.37 -13.27 4.54
N ALA A 170 0.98 -12.10 4.41
CA ALA A 170 1.70 -11.45 5.50
C ALA A 170 1.59 -9.93 5.43
N VAL A 171 1.09 -9.31 6.50
CA VAL A 171 1.09 -7.86 6.71
C VAL A 171 1.85 -7.56 7.99
N LYS A 172 2.97 -6.86 7.87
CA LYS A 172 3.73 -6.37 9.01
C LYS A 172 3.80 -4.85 8.96
N ALA A 173 3.20 -4.16 9.93
CA ALA A 173 3.29 -2.72 10.06
C ALA A 173 3.81 -2.31 11.44
N GLU A 174 4.76 -1.41 11.45
CA GLU A 174 5.34 -0.83 12.65
C GLU A 174 5.26 0.70 12.55
N THR A 175 4.68 1.35 13.55
CA THR A 175 4.61 2.82 13.64
C THR A 175 4.98 3.31 15.04
N VAL A 176 5.46 4.52 15.13
CA VAL A 176 5.63 5.17 16.43
C VAL A 176 4.38 5.96 16.79
N SER A 177 3.83 6.73 15.85
CA SER A 177 2.65 7.55 16.06
C SER A 177 1.84 7.62 14.76
N GLY A 178 0.58 7.31 14.83
CA GLY A 178 -0.36 7.24 13.72
C GLY A 178 -1.28 6.04 13.86
N ASP A 179 -2.41 6.13 13.24
CA ASP A 179 -3.42 5.09 13.30
C ASP A 179 -3.14 4.00 12.24
N MET A 180 -3.47 2.77 12.58
CA MET A 180 -3.38 1.65 11.65
C MET A 180 -4.74 1.01 11.43
N VAL A 181 -5.17 0.96 10.19
CA VAL A 181 -6.39 0.27 9.77
C VAL A 181 -6.04 -0.85 8.81
N VAL A 182 -6.37 -2.07 9.16
CA VAL A 182 -6.18 -3.24 8.30
C VAL A 182 -7.50 -3.93 8.07
N ASP A 183 -7.96 -3.90 6.84
CA ASP A 183 -9.18 -4.56 6.39
C ASP A 183 -8.83 -5.68 5.41
N LEU A 184 -9.05 -6.91 5.82
CA LEU A 184 -8.73 -8.09 5.02
C LEU A 184 -9.86 -8.43 4.05
N ASP A 185 -9.48 -8.90 2.86
CA ASP A 185 -10.40 -9.41 1.87
C ASP A 185 -11.18 -10.62 2.43
N PRO A 186 -12.50 -10.73 2.16
CA PRO A 186 -13.29 -11.92 2.48
C PRO A 186 -12.71 -13.22 1.89
N ALA A 187 -12.06 -13.15 0.74
CA ALA A 187 -11.37 -14.29 0.14
C ALA A 187 -10.17 -14.81 0.96
N ALA A 188 -9.65 -14.03 1.90
CA ALA A 188 -8.64 -14.46 2.87
C ALA A 188 -9.20 -15.31 4.03
N GLY A 189 -10.47 -15.75 3.94
CA GLY A 189 -11.14 -16.58 4.92
C GLY A 189 -10.70 -18.06 4.90
N LEU A 190 -11.66 -19.00 5.14
CA LEU A 190 -11.38 -20.41 5.38
C LEU A 190 -10.65 -21.15 4.25
N ASP A 191 -10.85 -20.76 3.00
CA ASP A 191 -10.27 -21.42 1.82
C ASP A 191 -9.01 -20.70 1.31
N GLY A 192 -8.67 -19.53 1.87
CA GLY A 192 -7.48 -18.78 1.50
C GLY A 192 -6.20 -19.21 2.23
N PRO A 193 -5.05 -18.65 1.84
CA PRO A 193 -3.83 -18.85 2.59
C PRO A 193 -3.97 -18.24 4.00
N PRO A 194 -3.35 -18.84 5.05
CA PRO A 194 -3.43 -18.32 6.39
C PRO A 194 -2.82 -16.92 6.47
N ALA A 195 -3.54 -15.98 7.06
CA ALA A 195 -3.06 -14.62 7.25
C ALA A 195 -2.05 -14.53 8.41
N ASP A 196 -0.91 -13.86 8.20
CA ASP A 196 0.04 -13.49 9.27
C ASP A 196 0.07 -11.97 9.39
N ILE A 197 -0.65 -11.44 10.37
CA ILE A 197 -0.78 -10.00 10.61
C ILE A 197 -0.01 -9.65 11.87
N ARG A 198 0.92 -8.71 11.77
CA ARG A 198 1.69 -8.18 12.89
C ARG A 198 1.71 -6.68 12.86
N LEU A 199 1.01 -6.07 13.81
CA LEU A 199 0.93 -4.63 13.95
C LEU A 199 1.55 -4.20 15.28
N THR A 200 2.44 -3.24 15.22
CA THR A 200 3.09 -2.69 16.41
C THR A 200 3.04 -1.17 16.36
N SER A 201 2.51 -0.55 17.42
CA SER A 201 2.47 0.90 17.58
C SER A 201 2.98 1.31 18.95
N VAL A 202 3.51 2.51 19.08
CA VAL A 202 3.73 3.12 20.39
C VAL A 202 2.50 3.93 20.80
N SER A 203 1.97 4.76 19.90
CA SER A 203 0.75 5.54 20.15
C SER A 203 -0.08 5.63 18.87
N GLY A 204 -1.36 5.50 18.98
CA GLY A 204 -2.32 5.47 17.88
C GLY A 204 -3.31 4.32 18.01
N GLU A 205 -4.38 4.42 17.28
CA GLU A 205 -5.42 3.40 17.27
C GLU A 205 -5.07 2.31 16.24
N VAL A 206 -5.31 1.05 16.60
CA VAL A 206 -5.13 -0.11 15.72
C VAL A 206 -6.48 -0.76 15.50
N ALA A 207 -7.03 -0.63 14.31
CA ALA A 207 -8.28 -1.27 13.91
C ALA A 207 -8.01 -2.39 12.92
N ILE A 208 -8.46 -3.60 13.24
CA ILE A 208 -8.32 -4.77 12.36
C ILE A 208 -9.71 -5.29 12.06
N ARG A 209 -10.08 -5.32 10.79
CA ARG A 209 -11.32 -5.91 10.32
C ARG A 209 -11.03 -7.24 9.65
N LEU A 210 -11.49 -8.32 10.29
CA LEU A 210 -11.32 -9.68 9.80
C LEU A 210 -12.53 -10.13 8.97
N PRO A 211 -12.34 -10.99 7.97
CA PRO A 211 -13.45 -11.63 7.25
C PRO A 211 -14.29 -12.48 8.19
N HIS A 212 -15.48 -12.84 7.77
CA HIS A 212 -16.30 -13.82 8.45
C HIS A 212 -16.71 -14.90 7.45
N PRO A 213 -16.42 -16.17 7.77
CA PRO A 213 -15.71 -16.71 8.93
C PRO A 213 -14.21 -16.40 8.91
N ALA A 214 -13.63 -16.17 10.08
CA ALA A 214 -12.19 -15.96 10.26
C ALA A 214 -11.51 -17.23 10.76
N ASP A 215 -10.24 -17.41 10.40
CA ASP A 215 -9.45 -18.58 10.81
C ASP A 215 -8.04 -18.12 11.24
N ALA A 216 -7.90 -17.74 12.51
CA ALA A 216 -6.66 -17.22 13.06
C ALA A 216 -6.55 -17.36 14.57
N THR A 217 -5.32 -17.51 15.06
CA THR A 217 -4.99 -17.28 16.47
C THR A 217 -4.77 -15.78 16.68
N VAL A 218 -5.47 -15.21 17.66
CA VAL A 218 -5.47 -13.77 17.95
C VAL A 218 -4.77 -13.49 19.26
N GLU A 219 -3.81 -12.55 19.22
CA GLU A 219 -3.13 -12.00 20.40
C GLU A 219 -2.98 -10.49 20.21
N ALA A 220 -3.80 -9.71 20.87
CA ALA A 220 -3.75 -8.26 20.82
C ALA A 220 -3.60 -7.69 22.23
N SER A 221 -2.71 -6.73 22.45
CA SER A 221 -2.43 -6.18 23.77
C SER A 221 -2.07 -4.70 23.72
N THR A 222 -2.55 -3.97 24.73
CA THR A 222 -2.19 -2.57 24.98
C THR A 222 -1.80 -2.37 26.44
N THR A 223 -0.78 -1.53 26.67
CA THR A 223 -0.34 -1.24 28.04
C THR A 223 -1.25 -0.22 28.72
N SER A 224 -1.69 0.83 28.03
CA SER A 224 -2.52 1.88 28.62
C SER A 224 -3.60 2.39 27.65
N GLY A 225 -4.26 1.48 26.97
CA GLY A 225 -5.32 1.84 26.02
C GLY A 225 -6.63 1.10 26.26
N GLY A 226 -7.56 1.26 25.33
CA GLY A 226 -8.79 0.50 25.24
C GLY A 226 -8.61 -0.75 24.38
N VAL A 227 -9.43 -1.78 24.61
CA VAL A 227 -9.61 -2.88 23.67
C VAL A 227 -11.08 -3.08 23.39
N SER A 228 -11.42 -3.30 22.13
CA SER A 228 -12.76 -3.60 21.64
C SER A 228 -12.73 -4.85 20.79
N ASN A 229 -13.68 -5.74 20.97
CA ASN A 229 -13.73 -7.03 20.29
C ASN A 229 -15.16 -7.35 19.85
N ALA A 230 -15.34 -7.67 18.59
CA ALA A 230 -16.61 -8.05 17.97
C ALA A 230 -16.81 -9.57 17.80
N PHE A 231 -15.89 -10.41 18.35
CA PHE A 231 -15.94 -11.87 18.24
C PHE A 231 -16.22 -12.52 19.59
N GLU A 232 -17.24 -13.37 19.66
CA GLU A 232 -17.63 -14.05 20.90
C GLU A 232 -16.60 -15.08 21.38
N ASP A 233 -15.85 -15.68 20.45
CA ASP A 233 -14.82 -16.69 20.74
C ASP A 233 -13.52 -16.11 21.32
N LEU A 234 -13.36 -14.78 21.28
CA LEU A 234 -12.19 -14.11 21.80
C LEU A 234 -12.46 -13.57 23.21
N ARG A 235 -11.49 -13.73 24.09
CA ARG A 235 -11.56 -13.27 25.48
C ARG A 235 -10.84 -11.96 25.66
N VAL A 236 -11.53 -11.00 26.27
CA VAL A 236 -10.93 -9.76 26.74
C VAL A 236 -10.46 -9.97 28.17
N GLY A 237 -9.20 -9.72 28.43
CA GLY A 237 -8.57 -9.84 29.74
C GLY A 237 -7.60 -8.67 29.99
N GLY A 238 -6.95 -8.69 31.16
CA GLY A 238 -5.91 -7.73 31.48
C GLY A 238 -5.57 -7.74 32.97
N GLN A 239 -4.35 -7.34 33.29
CA GLN A 239 -3.85 -7.18 34.65
C GLN A 239 -2.98 -5.93 34.74
N TRP A 240 -3.03 -5.22 35.83
CA TRP A 240 -2.15 -4.08 36.15
C TRP A 240 -2.17 -2.95 35.09
N GLY A 241 -3.34 -2.64 34.51
CA GLY A 241 -3.49 -1.59 33.48
C GLY A 241 -3.36 -2.11 32.05
N THR A 242 -2.67 -3.22 31.82
CA THR A 242 -2.59 -3.85 30.50
C THR A 242 -3.93 -4.51 30.14
N LYS A 243 -4.39 -4.32 28.92
CA LYS A 243 -5.58 -5.00 28.37
C LYS A 243 -5.18 -5.87 27.19
N SER A 244 -5.83 -7.01 27.06
CA SER A 244 -5.54 -7.94 25.97
C SER A 244 -6.80 -8.60 25.42
N ILE A 245 -6.72 -9.01 24.15
CA ILE A 245 -7.69 -9.85 23.47
C ILE A 245 -6.93 -11.10 23.04
N THR A 246 -7.40 -12.27 23.43
CA THR A 246 -6.76 -13.54 23.09
C THR A 246 -7.80 -14.61 22.75
N GLY A 247 -7.44 -15.51 21.86
CA GLY A 247 -8.28 -16.67 21.53
C GLY A 247 -7.98 -17.20 20.14
N THR A 248 -8.86 -18.08 19.67
CA THR A 248 -8.73 -18.73 18.39
C THR A 248 -10.05 -18.62 17.64
N LEU A 249 -9.99 -18.14 16.43
CA LEU A 249 -11.10 -18.09 15.49
C LEU A 249 -10.93 -19.27 14.49
N GLY A 250 -12.00 -20.03 14.26
CA GLY A 250 -11.95 -21.20 13.39
C GLY A 250 -10.94 -22.25 13.86
N ALA A 251 -10.12 -22.76 12.95
CA ALA A 251 -9.07 -23.75 13.23
C ALA A 251 -7.74 -23.09 13.71
N GLY A 252 -7.63 -21.77 13.68
CA GLY A 252 -6.43 -21.05 14.14
C GLY A 252 -5.23 -21.15 13.20
N ARG A 253 -5.44 -21.33 11.89
CA ARG A 253 -4.36 -21.48 10.91
C ARG A 253 -3.53 -20.21 10.74
N GLY A 254 -4.19 -19.04 10.75
CA GLY A 254 -3.54 -17.74 10.65
C GLY A 254 -3.08 -17.19 12.01
N THR A 255 -2.40 -16.07 11.97
CA THR A 255 -1.96 -15.34 13.17
C THR A 255 -2.31 -13.86 13.04
N VAL A 256 -2.96 -13.32 14.07
CA VAL A 256 -3.21 -11.89 14.22
C VAL A 256 -2.58 -11.42 15.51
N ARG A 257 -1.52 -10.64 15.41
CA ARG A 257 -0.83 -10.07 16.56
C ARG A 257 -0.81 -8.55 16.46
N ALA A 258 -1.36 -7.89 17.48
CA ALA A 258 -1.35 -6.44 17.59
C ALA A 258 -0.81 -6.01 18.95
N THR A 259 0.12 -5.07 18.98
CA THR A 259 0.70 -4.56 20.22
C THR A 259 0.80 -3.05 20.16
N THR A 260 0.29 -2.36 21.17
CA THR A 260 0.48 -0.92 21.35
C THR A 260 0.84 -0.59 22.80
N VAL A 261 1.51 0.53 23.00
CA VAL A 261 1.84 1.00 24.36
C VAL A 261 0.73 1.89 24.88
N SER A 262 0.33 2.92 24.13
CA SER A 262 -0.68 3.90 24.57
C SER A 262 -1.72 4.17 23.48
N GLY A 263 -2.28 3.13 22.92
CA GLY A 263 -3.32 3.22 21.90
C GLY A 263 -4.41 2.20 22.13
N SER A 264 -5.55 2.40 21.51
CA SER A 264 -6.64 1.45 21.53
C SER A 264 -6.51 0.41 20.44
N ILE A 265 -6.99 -0.81 20.70
CA ILE A 265 -7.05 -1.86 19.68
C ILE A 265 -8.51 -2.27 19.49
N ALA A 266 -8.98 -2.24 18.25
CA ALA A 266 -10.30 -2.67 17.86
C ALA A 266 -10.22 -3.87 16.89
N LEU A 267 -10.82 -4.99 17.26
CA LEU A 267 -11.05 -6.12 16.38
C LEU A 267 -12.50 -6.09 15.91
N LEU A 268 -12.67 -5.91 14.62
CA LEU A 268 -13.96 -5.73 13.96
C LEU A 268 -14.27 -6.95 13.09
N ARG A 269 -15.53 -7.31 13.03
CA ARG A 269 -16.04 -8.33 12.14
C ARG A 269 -16.54 -7.68 10.86
N ARG A 270 -16.14 -8.18 9.70
CA ARG A 270 -16.72 -7.74 8.43
C ARG A 270 -18.15 -8.27 8.33
N PRO A 271 -19.15 -7.44 7.97
CA PRO A 271 -20.48 -7.93 7.68
C PRO A 271 -20.47 -8.97 6.58
N GLU A 272 -21.34 -9.94 6.64
CA GLU A 272 -21.58 -10.83 5.49
C GLU A 272 -22.07 -9.99 4.31
N PRO A 273 -21.59 -10.26 3.09
CA PRO A 273 -22.14 -9.60 1.91
C PRO A 273 -23.66 -9.88 1.88
N GLU A 274 -24.44 -8.82 1.75
CA GLU A 274 -25.88 -8.99 1.53
C GLU A 274 -26.05 -9.84 0.27
N PRO A 275 -26.88 -10.90 0.31
CA PRO A 275 -27.18 -11.67 -0.90
C PRO A 275 -27.74 -10.67 -1.92
N GLU A 276 -27.15 -10.66 -3.12
CA GLU A 276 -27.71 -9.87 -4.21
C GLU A 276 -29.20 -10.21 -4.31
N PRO A 277 -30.10 -9.24 -4.37
CA PRO A 277 -31.51 -9.52 -4.55
C PRO A 277 -31.62 -10.35 -5.82
N ASP A 278 -32.09 -11.58 -5.68
CA ASP A 278 -32.33 -12.48 -6.80
C ASP A 278 -33.00 -11.65 -7.89
N GLY A 279 -32.32 -11.58 -9.04
CA GLY A 279 -32.79 -10.82 -10.18
C GLY A 279 -34.10 -11.40 -10.71
N ASP A 280 -35.17 -11.29 -9.91
CA ASP A 280 -36.51 -11.64 -10.30
C ASP A 280 -36.94 -10.76 -11.45
N GLY A 281 -36.73 -11.36 -12.61
CA GLY A 281 -37.78 -11.35 -13.62
C GLY A 281 -38.38 -10.00 -13.98
N TRP A 282 -37.62 -9.13 -14.65
CA TRP A 282 -38.28 -8.22 -15.53
C TRP A 282 -38.81 -8.99 -16.76
N THR A 283 -39.88 -9.76 -16.56
CA THR A 283 -40.70 -10.25 -17.66
C THR A 283 -41.30 -9.02 -18.36
N ALA A 284 -40.70 -8.63 -19.45
CA ALA A 284 -41.31 -7.68 -20.38
C ALA A 284 -42.66 -8.27 -20.83
N THR A 285 -43.75 -7.67 -20.34
CA THR A 285 -45.09 -7.97 -20.82
C THR A 285 -45.16 -7.58 -22.31
N PRO A 286 -45.43 -8.49 -23.22
CA PRO A 286 -45.55 -8.13 -24.62
C PRO A 286 -46.78 -7.25 -24.76
N SER A 287 -46.60 -6.01 -25.17
CA SER A 287 -47.66 -5.08 -25.58
C SER A 287 -48.47 -5.73 -26.71
N ALA A 288 -49.71 -6.09 -26.42
CA ALA A 288 -50.65 -6.56 -27.40
C ALA A 288 -50.94 -5.44 -28.40
N SER A 289 -50.51 -5.62 -29.63
CA SER A 289 -50.89 -4.84 -30.78
C SER A 289 -52.37 -5.03 -31.05
N GLY A 290 -53.21 -4.06 -30.65
CA GLY A 290 -54.60 -3.95 -31.04
C GLY A 290 -54.72 -3.49 -32.49
N LYS A 291 -55.20 -4.35 -33.34
CA LYS A 291 -55.83 -4.01 -34.63
C LYS A 291 -57.05 -3.15 -34.40
N ALA A 292 -57.23 -2.14 -35.20
CA ALA A 292 -58.52 -1.73 -35.74
C ALA A 292 -58.35 -0.80 -36.94
N LEU A 293 -58.82 -1.26 -38.08
CA LEU A 293 -59.63 -0.64 -39.17
C LEU A 293 -59.00 0.58 -39.86
#